data_ef940e7ff96e097e6ee6c9519bb5040b
#
_entry.id   ef940e7ff96e097e6ee6c9519bb5040b
#
_cell.length_a   1.000
_cell.length_b   1.000
_cell.length_c   1.000
_cell.angle_alpha   90.00
_cell.angle_beta   90.00
_cell.angle_gamma   90.00
#
_symmetry.space_group_name_H-M   'P 1'
#
loop_
_entity.id
_entity.type
_entity.pdbx_description
1 polymer ?
#
loop_
_entity_poly.entity_id
_entity_poly.type
_entity_poly.pdbx_seq_one_letter_code
_entity_poly.pdbx_strand_id
1 'polypeptide(L)'
;FSAALIAAFSLCLNLFVIPDANKTRVEFENQYFKDKTKSVGRNVHYQIAPGEFVYAESFSSWNNTAYRFTLERIEDNKLVSKISAETAVYDTTRQSWRLKKYFIRDYNEDLTDRIRSGRQMDTVIPLSVKDFYFNEKTVQTMDYYELDEMIRIQKMRGDANVKMALIEKHTRFALPFSAFILTIMG
;
A
#
# COMPACT_ATOMS: atom_id res chain seq x y z
N PHE A 1 -25.09 17.04 29.33
CA PHE A 1 -24.63 15.70 29.79
C PHE A 1 -24.94 14.62 28.75
N SER A 2 -26.14 14.54 28.22
CA SER A 2 -26.55 13.56 27.20
C SER A 2 -25.75 13.68 25.89
N ALA A 3 -25.49 14.90 25.41
CA ALA A 3 -24.69 15.12 24.20
C ALA A 3 -23.27 14.57 24.33
N ALA A 4 -22.64 14.73 25.50
CA ALA A 4 -21.30 14.20 25.76
C ALA A 4 -21.28 12.66 25.80
N LEU A 5 -22.32 12.03 26.36
CA LEU A 5 -22.46 10.56 26.34
C LEU A 5 -22.66 10.03 24.93
N ILE A 6 -23.50 10.69 24.12
CA ILE A 6 -23.71 10.31 22.71
C ILE A 6 -22.40 10.42 21.91
N ALA A 7 -21.64 11.52 22.09
CA ALA A 7 -20.36 11.71 21.42
C ALA A 7 -19.32 10.66 21.85
N ALA A 8 -19.22 10.36 23.14
CA ALA A 8 -18.32 9.33 23.65
C ALA A 8 -18.68 7.93 23.11
N PHE A 9 -19.97 7.59 23.08
CA PHE A 9 -20.43 6.33 22.51
C PHE A 9 -20.16 6.26 21.01
N SER A 10 -20.45 7.32 20.27
CA SER A 10 -20.15 7.42 18.84
C SER A 10 -18.66 7.27 18.55
N LEU A 11 -17.80 7.87 19.38
CA LEU A 11 -16.34 7.71 19.26
C LEU A 11 -15.92 6.25 19.47
N CYS A 12 -16.44 5.60 20.49
CA CYS A 12 -16.17 4.19 20.76
C CYS A 12 -16.57 3.30 19.56
N LEU A 13 -17.75 3.52 19.01
CA LEU A 13 -18.21 2.79 17.83
C LEU A 13 -17.29 3.01 16.62
N ASN A 14 -16.87 4.25 16.35
CA ASN A 14 -15.99 4.58 15.22
C ASN A 14 -14.59 3.98 15.33
N LEU A 15 -14.05 3.84 16.53
CA LEU A 15 -12.69 3.34 16.72
C LEU A 15 -12.62 1.81 16.76
N PHE A 16 -13.65 1.13 17.29
CA PHE A 16 -13.57 -0.31 17.57
C PHE A 16 -14.58 -1.15 16.80
N VAL A 17 -15.85 -0.69 16.71
CA VAL A 17 -16.91 -1.54 16.15
C VAL A 17 -17.01 -1.40 14.63
N ILE A 18 -16.97 -0.17 14.11
CA ILE A 18 -17.13 0.08 12.68
C ILE A 18 -16.00 -0.55 11.83
N PRO A 19 -14.72 -0.48 12.22
CA PRO A 19 -13.66 -1.16 11.46
C PRO A 19 -13.89 -2.68 11.34
N ASP A 20 -14.31 -3.31 12.41
CA ASP A 20 -14.57 -4.76 12.42
C ASP A 20 -15.78 -5.15 11.57
N ALA A 21 -16.85 -4.39 11.66
CA ALA A 21 -18.01 -4.53 10.78
C ALA A 21 -17.65 -4.31 9.30
N ASN A 22 -16.76 -3.35 9.00
CA ASN A 22 -16.24 -3.13 7.66
C ASN A 22 -15.38 -4.28 7.16
N LYS A 23 -14.60 -4.96 8.01
CA LYS A 23 -13.86 -6.18 7.63
C LYS A 23 -14.84 -7.23 7.09
N THR A 24 -15.87 -7.55 7.87
CA THR A 24 -16.90 -8.53 7.48
C THR A 24 -17.61 -8.12 6.17
N ARG A 25 -17.96 -6.85 6.05
CA ARG A 25 -18.59 -6.32 4.82
C ARG A 25 -17.68 -6.48 3.59
N VAL A 26 -16.41 -6.10 3.71
CA VAL A 26 -15.44 -6.17 2.60
C VAL A 26 -15.12 -7.62 2.23
N GLU A 27 -15.05 -8.52 3.21
CA GLU A 27 -14.89 -9.95 2.97
C GLU A 27 -16.08 -10.52 2.19
N PHE A 28 -17.30 -10.19 2.61
CA PHE A 28 -18.53 -10.58 1.91
C PHE A 28 -18.58 -10.02 0.48
N GLU A 29 -18.28 -8.72 0.30
CA GLU A 29 -18.20 -8.12 -1.03
C GLU A 29 -17.16 -8.82 -1.91
N ASN A 30 -16.00 -9.18 -1.35
CA ASN A 30 -14.95 -9.87 -2.11
C ASN A 30 -15.36 -11.31 -2.49
N GLN A 31 -16.15 -11.97 -1.65
CA GLN A 31 -16.59 -13.34 -1.87
C GLN A 31 -17.72 -13.43 -2.90
N TYR A 32 -18.69 -12.50 -2.87
CA TYR A 32 -19.93 -12.61 -3.63
C TYR A 32 -20.04 -11.65 -4.82
N PHE A 33 -19.41 -10.47 -4.76
CA PHE A 33 -19.62 -9.40 -5.75
C PHE A 33 -18.38 -9.04 -6.57
N LYS A 34 -17.19 -9.41 -6.13
CA LYS A 34 -15.98 -9.12 -6.91
C LYS A 34 -15.71 -10.24 -7.90
N ASP A 35 -15.82 -9.89 -9.18
CA ASP A 35 -15.06 -10.58 -10.21
C ASP A 35 -13.59 -10.61 -9.81
N LYS A 36 -13.04 -11.79 -9.52
CA LYS A 36 -11.64 -12.03 -9.15
C LYS A 36 -10.64 -11.47 -10.18
N THR A 37 -11.15 -11.02 -11.32
CA THR A 37 -10.40 -10.52 -12.47
C THR A 37 -10.03 -9.04 -12.40
N LYS A 38 -10.55 -8.24 -11.46
CA LYS A 38 -10.48 -6.76 -11.53
C LYS A 38 -9.62 -6.06 -10.48
N SER A 39 -8.77 -6.74 -9.75
CA SER A 39 -7.77 -6.06 -8.91
C SER A 39 -6.45 -5.90 -9.67
N VAL A 40 -6.48 -5.10 -10.72
CA VAL A 40 -5.26 -4.72 -11.44
C VAL A 40 -4.87 -3.32 -10.97
N GLY A 41 -3.89 -3.25 -10.07
CA GLY A 41 -3.19 -2.00 -9.83
C GLY A 41 -2.51 -1.56 -11.14
N ARG A 42 -2.75 -0.33 -11.60
CA ARG A 42 -2.08 0.23 -12.78
C ARG A 42 -1.18 1.36 -12.37
N ASN A 43 -0.02 1.47 -13.03
CA ASN A 43 0.98 2.52 -12.79
C ASN A 43 1.33 2.66 -11.30
N VAL A 44 1.61 1.53 -10.69
CA VAL A 44 1.94 1.46 -9.26
C VAL A 44 3.35 1.96 -9.06
N HIS A 45 3.52 2.96 -8.21
CA HIS A 45 4.81 3.55 -7.89
C HIS A 45 4.96 3.69 -6.38
N TYR A 46 5.93 3.00 -5.80
CA TYR A 46 6.18 2.99 -4.36
C TYR A 46 7.63 3.26 -4.02
N GLN A 47 7.86 4.04 -2.98
CA GLN A 47 9.12 4.03 -2.28
C GLN A 47 9.08 2.91 -1.22
N ILE A 48 9.92 1.89 -1.37
CA ILE A 48 9.96 0.72 -0.48
C ILE A 48 10.94 0.88 0.68
N ALA A 49 11.97 1.68 0.47
CA ALA A 49 12.96 2.09 1.46
C ALA A 49 13.51 3.48 1.08
N PRO A 50 14.19 4.20 1.98
CA PRO A 50 14.85 5.45 1.62
C PRO A 50 15.75 5.27 0.40
N GLY A 51 15.48 6.01 -0.68
CA GLY A 51 16.22 5.93 -1.94
C GLY A 51 15.89 4.72 -2.84
N GLU A 52 15.00 3.81 -2.43
CA GLU A 52 14.61 2.66 -3.26
C GLU A 52 13.15 2.78 -3.74
N PHE A 53 12.97 2.79 -5.05
CA PHE A 53 11.68 2.99 -5.71
C PHE A 53 11.33 1.78 -6.57
N VAL A 54 10.08 1.32 -6.43
CA VAL A 54 9.51 0.26 -7.28
C VAL A 54 8.45 0.87 -8.17
N TYR A 55 8.49 0.49 -9.43
CA TYR A 55 7.43 0.76 -10.39
C TYR A 55 6.92 -0.55 -11.00
N ALA A 56 5.62 -0.65 -11.17
CA ALA A 56 4.98 -1.70 -11.97
C ALA A 56 3.87 -1.08 -12.82
N GLU A 57 3.86 -1.36 -14.12
CA GLU A 57 2.80 -0.89 -15.03
C GLU A 57 1.45 -1.47 -14.64
N SER A 58 1.43 -2.74 -14.27
CA SER A 58 0.23 -3.39 -13.73
C SER A 58 0.58 -4.53 -12.79
N PHE A 59 -0.32 -4.79 -11.86
CA PHE A 59 -0.23 -5.93 -10.95
C PHE A 59 -1.48 -6.78 -11.05
N SER A 60 -1.31 -8.08 -11.29
CA SER A 60 -2.39 -9.06 -11.33
C SER A 60 -2.41 -9.87 -10.03
N SER A 61 -3.53 -9.77 -9.32
CA SER A 61 -3.77 -10.49 -8.08
C SER A 61 -3.99 -11.99 -8.26
N TRP A 62 -4.44 -12.38 -9.42
CA TRP A 62 -4.70 -13.78 -9.73
C TRP A 62 -3.46 -14.66 -9.64
N ASN A 63 -2.35 -14.17 -10.17
CA ASN A 63 -1.08 -14.89 -10.25
C ASN A 63 0.06 -14.20 -9.48
N ASN A 64 -0.25 -13.20 -8.63
CA ASN A 64 0.71 -12.40 -7.87
C ASN A 64 1.86 -11.87 -8.74
N THR A 65 1.54 -11.37 -9.93
CA THR A 65 2.53 -10.96 -10.92
C THR A 65 2.45 -9.47 -11.19
N ALA A 66 3.57 -8.80 -11.04
CA ALA A 66 3.81 -7.43 -11.52
C ALA A 66 4.37 -7.49 -12.95
N TYR A 67 3.80 -6.68 -13.84
CA TYR A 67 4.23 -6.55 -15.24
C TYR A 67 5.01 -5.26 -15.43
N ARG A 68 6.04 -5.31 -16.29
CA ARG A 68 6.99 -4.22 -16.53
C ARG A 68 7.50 -3.64 -15.21
N PHE A 69 8.03 -4.54 -14.41
CA PHE A 69 8.57 -4.24 -13.10
C PHE A 69 9.90 -3.51 -13.21
N THR A 70 10.07 -2.47 -12.40
CA THR A 70 11.33 -1.75 -12.27
C THR A 70 11.62 -1.48 -10.80
N LEU A 71 12.87 -1.69 -10.39
CA LEU A 71 13.40 -1.31 -9.08
C LEU A 71 14.58 -0.35 -9.31
N GLU A 72 14.50 0.84 -8.76
CA GLU A 72 15.50 1.89 -8.87
C GLU A 72 16.08 2.21 -7.50
N ARG A 73 17.40 2.33 -7.43
CA ARG A 73 18.11 2.79 -6.24
C ARG A 73 18.80 4.11 -6.53
N ILE A 74 18.47 5.11 -5.70
CA ILE A 74 18.96 6.47 -5.78
C ILE A 74 19.74 6.76 -4.50
N GLU A 75 20.99 7.17 -4.63
CA GLU A 75 21.86 7.61 -3.54
C GLU A 75 22.38 9.01 -3.90
N ASP A 76 22.38 9.94 -2.94
CA ASP A 76 22.81 11.32 -3.13
C ASP A 76 22.20 12.01 -4.37
N ASN A 77 20.91 11.79 -4.61
CA ASN A 77 20.16 12.30 -5.77
C ASN A 77 20.64 11.77 -7.14
N LYS A 78 21.45 10.70 -7.16
CA LYS A 78 21.93 10.04 -8.38
C LYS A 78 21.36 8.62 -8.46
N LEU A 79 20.95 8.21 -9.65
CA LEU A 79 20.54 6.82 -9.90
C LEU A 79 21.79 5.93 -9.91
N VAL A 80 21.86 5.01 -8.92
CA VAL A 80 23.01 4.11 -8.74
C VAL A 80 22.76 2.75 -9.38
N SER A 81 21.54 2.26 -9.32
CA SER A 81 21.19 0.96 -9.91
C SER A 81 19.74 0.95 -10.37
N LYS A 82 19.52 0.28 -11.51
CA LYS A 82 18.18 0.04 -12.06
C LYS A 82 18.02 -1.40 -12.46
N ILE A 83 17.04 -2.08 -11.89
CA ILE A 83 16.62 -3.42 -12.28
C ILE A 83 15.30 -3.27 -13.04
N SER A 84 15.24 -3.81 -14.25
CA SER A 84 14.01 -3.89 -15.03
C SER A 84 13.70 -5.34 -15.33
N ALA A 85 12.44 -5.75 -15.25
CA ALA A 85 11.99 -7.10 -15.59
C ALA A 85 10.68 -7.06 -16.35
N GLU A 86 10.50 -7.96 -17.31
CA GLU A 86 9.22 -8.09 -18.03
C GLU A 86 8.12 -8.47 -17.06
N THR A 87 8.39 -9.41 -16.14
CA THR A 87 7.48 -9.82 -15.07
C THR A 87 8.23 -10.11 -13.78
N ALA A 88 7.59 -9.75 -12.66
CA ALA A 88 8.02 -10.11 -11.31
C ALA A 88 6.90 -10.89 -10.63
N VAL A 89 7.14 -12.15 -10.31
CA VAL A 89 6.16 -13.05 -9.69
C VAL A 89 6.50 -13.19 -8.22
N TYR A 90 5.54 -12.93 -7.34
CA TYR A 90 5.73 -13.12 -5.90
C TYR A 90 5.48 -14.57 -5.49
N ASP A 91 6.49 -15.17 -4.88
CA ASP A 91 6.40 -16.50 -4.25
C ASP A 91 5.99 -16.33 -2.78
N THR A 92 4.75 -16.68 -2.46
CA THR A 92 4.20 -16.56 -1.10
C THR A 92 4.86 -17.51 -0.11
N THR A 93 5.37 -18.64 -0.58
CA THR A 93 6.04 -19.64 0.27
C THR A 93 7.44 -19.17 0.70
N ARG A 94 8.18 -18.59 -0.25
CA ARG A 94 9.56 -18.12 -0.03
C ARG A 94 9.64 -16.64 0.37
N GLN A 95 8.51 -15.93 0.30
CA GLN A 95 8.44 -14.47 0.50
C GLN A 95 9.47 -13.71 -0.34
N SER A 96 9.63 -14.12 -1.59
CA SER A 96 10.60 -13.57 -2.54
C SER A 96 9.98 -13.28 -3.89
N TRP A 97 10.60 -12.37 -4.63
CA TRP A 97 10.19 -12.02 -5.97
C TRP A 97 11.04 -12.75 -7.00
N ARG A 98 10.39 -13.40 -7.96
CA ARG A 98 11.02 -14.02 -9.11
C ARG A 98 10.90 -13.12 -10.32
N LEU A 99 12.00 -12.48 -10.68
CA LEU A 99 12.11 -11.63 -11.86
C LEU A 99 12.35 -12.50 -13.10
N LYS A 100 11.57 -12.29 -14.15
CA LYS A 100 11.75 -12.98 -15.43
C LYS A 100 12.15 -11.99 -16.52
N LYS A 101 13.10 -12.39 -17.37
CA LYS A 101 13.70 -11.56 -18.42
C LYS A 101 14.14 -10.22 -17.84
N TYR A 102 15.09 -10.29 -16.92
CA TYR A 102 15.58 -9.14 -16.20
C TYR A 102 16.81 -8.52 -16.88
N PHE A 103 16.98 -7.24 -16.62
CA PHE A 103 18.09 -6.41 -17.02
C PHE A 103 18.47 -5.52 -15.84
N ILE A 104 19.73 -5.57 -15.44
CA ILE A 104 20.29 -4.76 -14.34
C ILE A 104 21.32 -3.83 -14.95
N ARG A 105 21.23 -2.55 -14.61
CA ARG A 105 22.20 -1.55 -14.96
C ARG A 105 22.68 -0.87 -13.69
N ASP A 106 23.94 -1.04 -13.37
CA ASP A 106 24.62 -0.36 -12.28
C ASP A 106 25.40 0.81 -12.88
N TYR A 107 25.15 2.02 -12.36
CA TYR A 107 25.75 3.26 -12.84
C TYR A 107 26.97 3.59 -11.99
N ASN A 108 28.14 3.65 -12.59
CA ASN A 108 29.38 4.02 -11.93
C ASN A 108 29.70 5.51 -12.17
N GLU A 109 30.43 6.13 -11.25
CA GLU A 109 30.85 7.54 -11.38
C GLU A 109 31.74 7.78 -12.60
N ASP A 110 32.48 6.76 -13.05
CA ASP A 110 33.39 6.80 -14.19
C ASP A 110 32.71 6.66 -15.56
N LEU A 111 31.34 6.79 -15.61
CA LEU A 111 30.54 6.58 -16.82
C LEU A 111 30.65 5.17 -17.44
N THR A 112 31.21 4.22 -16.73
CA THR A 112 31.29 2.80 -17.12
C THR A 112 30.17 2.04 -16.46
N ASP A 113 29.05 1.89 -17.17
CA ASP A 113 27.90 1.16 -16.65
C ASP A 113 28.17 -0.35 -16.70
N ARG A 114 27.88 -1.02 -15.59
CA ARG A 114 27.88 -2.48 -15.56
C ARG A 114 26.49 -3.00 -15.90
N ILE A 115 26.41 -3.76 -16.98
CA ILE A 115 25.16 -4.32 -17.47
C ILE A 115 25.14 -5.83 -17.25
N ARG A 116 24.04 -6.32 -16.65
CA ARG A 116 23.79 -7.75 -16.46
C ARG A 116 22.36 -8.06 -16.90
N SER A 117 22.15 -9.19 -17.54
CA SER A 117 20.82 -9.64 -17.94
C SER A 117 20.70 -11.14 -17.81
N GLY A 118 19.46 -11.62 -17.69
CA GLY A 118 19.22 -13.05 -17.60
C GLY A 118 17.74 -13.40 -17.74
N ARG A 119 17.50 -14.72 -17.80
CA ARG A 119 16.13 -15.22 -17.97
C ARG A 119 15.33 -15.20 -16.68
N GLN A 120 15.96 -15.46 -15.54
CA GLN A 120 15.31 -15.55 -14.24
C GLN A 120 16.28 -15.21 -13.12
N MET A 121 15.80 -14.50 -12.11
CA MET A 121 16.52 -14.18 -10.87
C MET A 121 15.52 -14.13 -9.71
N ASP A 122 15.85 -14.78 -8.61
CA ASP A 122 15.07 -14.66 -7.37
C ASP A 122 15.74 -13.58 -6.50
N THR A 123 14.93 -12.66 -5.97
CA THR A 123 15.40 -11.55 -5.13
C THR A 123 14.40 -11.27 -4.01
N VAL A 124 14.92 -10.82 -2.87
CA VAL A 124 14.09 -10.37 -1.74
C VAL A 124 13.94 -8.85 -1.85
N ILE A 125 12.72 -8.40 -2.01
CA ILE A 125 12.35 -6.98 -2.05
C ILE A 125 11.40 -6.75 -0.88
N PRO A 126 11.55 -5.68 -0.06
CA PRO A 126 10.66 -5.37 1.05
C PRO A 126 9.32 -4.80 0.57
N LEU A 127 8.70 -5.52 -0.35
CA LEU A 127 7.41 -5.22 -0.96
C LEU A 127 6.56 -6.49 -0.93
N SER A 128 5.41 -6.42 -0.30
CA SER A 128 4.46 -7.53 -0.24
C SER A 128 3.36 -7.37 -1.28
N VAL A 129 2.68 -8.47 -1.57
CA VAL A 129 1.47 -8.46 -2.42
C VAL A 129 0.39 -7.53 -1.86
N LYS A 130 0.31 -7.41 -0.54
CA LYS A 130 -0.67 -6.54 0.14
C LYS A 130 -0.47 -5.05 -0.19
N ASP A 131 0.75 -4.63 -0.47
CA ASP A 131 1.05 -3.23 -0.80
C ASP A 131 0.37 -2.82 -2.12
N PHE A 132 0.13 -3.76 -3.05
CA PHE A 132 -0.56 -3.50 -4.33
C PHE A 132 -2.10 -3.40 -4.20
N TYR A 133 -2.67 -3.82 -3.07
CA TYR A 133 -4.12 -3.80 -2.83
C TYR A 133 -4.57 -2.62 -1.98
N PHE A 134 -3.66 -1.73 -1.65
CA PHE A 134 -3.99 -0.59 -0.82
C PHE A 134 -5.00 0.31 -1.52
N ASN A 135 -6.19 0.44 -0.94
CA ASN A 135 -7.27 1.29 -1.42
C ASN A 135 -8.10 1.80 -0.24
N GLU A 136 -9.05 2.71 -0.51
CA GLU A 136 -9.93 3.29 0.50
C GLU A 136 -10.66 2.24 1.34
N LYS A 137 -11.15 1.16 0.72
CA LYS A 137 -11.84 0.07 1.45
C LYS A 137 -10.91 -0.61 2.45
N THR A 138 -9.64 -0.80 2.11
CA THR A 138 -8.64 -1.39 3.01
C THR A 138 -8.41 -0.50 4.22
N VAL A 139 -8.34 0.82 4.03
CA VAL A 139 -8.17 1.78 5.12
C VAL A 139 -9.37 1.76 6.08
N GLN A 140 -10.60 1.66 5.56
CA GLN A 140 -11.81 1.59 6.36
C GLN A 140 -11.93 0.33 7.23
N THR A 141 -11.23 -0.76 6.87
CA THR A 141 -11.23 -2.01 7.64
C THR A 141 -10.19 -2.05 8.75
N MET A 142 -9.23 -1.13 8.76
CA MET A 142 -8.17 -1.07 9.75
C MET A 142 -8.69 -0.54 11.09
N ASP A 143 -8.27 -1.14 12.20
CA ASP A 143 -8.47 -0.55 13.50
C ASP A 143 -7.57 0.70 13.71
N TYR A 144 -7.69 1.35 14.87
CA TYR A 144 -6.93 2.57 15.13
C TYR A 144 -5.41 2.33 15.12
N TYR A 145 -4.96 1.22 15.70
CA TYR A 145 -3.54 0.91 15.81
C TYR A 145 -2.94 0.48 14.46
N GLU A 146 -3.67 -0.36 13.71
CA GLU A 146 -3.31 -0.77 12.36
C GLU A 146 -3.19 0.44 11.43
N LEU A 147 -4.14 1.37 11.55
CA LEU A 147 -4.17 2.60 10.73
C LEU A 147 -3.00 3.54 11.08
N ASP A 148 -2.68 3.69 12.36
CA ASP A 148 -1.56 4.55 12.80
C ASP A 148 -0.21 3.99 12.36
N GLU A 149 -0.01 2.70 12.50
CA GLU A 149 1.20 2.01 12.04
C GLU A 149 1.34 2.09 10.50
N MET A 150 0.24 1.92 9.77
CA MET A 150 0.22 2.08 8.32
C MET A 150 0.61 3.50 7.91
N ILE A 151 0.05 4.52 8.56
CA ILE A 151 0.42 5.93 8.32
C ILE A 151 1.91 6.15 8.57
N ARG A 152 2.46 5.57 9.63
CA ARG A 152 3.88 5.66 9.97
C ARG A 152 4.76 5.07 8.86
N ILE A 153 4.42 3.88 8.40
CA ILE A 153 5.15 3.19 7.32
C ILE A 153 5.06 3.98 6.01
N GLN A 154 3.87 4.43 5.62
CA GLN A 154 3.68 5.19 4.39
C GLN A 154 4.39 6.54 4.41
N LYS A 155 4.43 7.23 5.57
CA LYS A 155 5.21 8.45 5.72
C LYS A 155 6.71 8.21 5.53
N MET A 156 7.25 7.14 6.11
CA MET A 156 8.66 6.77 5.93
C MET A 156 8.99 6.45 4.46
N ARG A 157 8.04 5.83 3.76
CA ARG A 157 8.18 5.48 2.34
C ARG A 157 7.93 6.65 1.38
N GLY A 158 7.45 7.81 1.87
CA GLY A 158 7.04 8.92 0.99
C GLY A 158 5.85 8.58 0.09
N ASP A 159 5.01 7.61 0.49
CA ASP A 159 3.88 7.14 -0.31
C ASP A 159 2.77 8.20 -0.38
N ALA A 160 2.31 8.51 -1.60
CA ALA A 160 1.21 9.46 -1.82
C ALA A 160 -0.12 9.02 -1.18
N ASN A 161 -0.31 7.71 -0.98
CA ASN A 161 -1.51 7.13 -0.38
C ASN A 161 -1.64 7.45 1.13
N VAL A 162 -0.59 7.95 1.77
CA VAL A 162 -0.64 8.40 3.17
C VAL A 162 -1.75 9.42 3.43
N LYS A 163 -2.09 10.25 2.43
CA LYS A 163 -3.16 11.24 2.54
C LYS A 163 -4.52 10.58 2.78
N MET A 164 -4.81 9.47 2.10
CA MET A 164 -6.05 8.71 2.27
C MET A 164 -6.17 8.16 3.68
N ALA A 165 -5.10 7.55 4.20
CA ALA A 165 -5.08 7.03 5.56
C ALA A 165 -5.21 8.14 6.63
N LEU A 166 -4.59 9.31 6.40
CA LEU A 166 -4.72 10.48 7.28
C LEU A 166 -6.14 11.02 7.28
N ILE A 167 -6.79 11.15 6.12
CA ILE A 167 -8.18 11.60 6.01
C ILE A 167 -9.08 10.66 6.81
N GLU A 168 -8.97 9.36 6.62
CA GLU A 168 -9.75 8.37 7.36
C GLU A 168 -9.54 8.51 8.88
N LYS A 169 -8.27 8.60 9.34
CA LYS A 169 -7.94 8.81 10.75
C LYS A 169 -8.64 10.05 11.32
N HIS A 170 -8.53 11.19 10.63
CA HIS A 170 -9.14 12.44 11.11
C HIS A 170 -10.67 12.39 11.06
N THR A 171 -11.26 11.75 10.06
CA THR A 171 -12.72 11.60 9.93
C THR A 171 -13.29 10.82 11.10
N ARG A 172 -12.63 9.76 11.57
CA ARG A 172 -13.09 8.97 12.74
C ARG A 172 -13.21 9.79 14.01
N PHE A 173 -12.35 10.79 14.18
CA PHE A 173 -12.47 11.72 15.32
C PHE A 173 -13.44 12.87 15.04
N ALA A 174 -13.43 13.43 13.83
CA ALA A 174 -14.24 14.59 13.49
C ALA A 174 -15.76 14.29 13.55
N LEU A 175 -16.20 13.11 13.13
CA LEU A 175 -17.62 12.74 13.11
C LEU A 175 -18.29 12.80 14.50
N PRO A 176 -17.74 12.21 15.59
CA PRO A 176 -18.32 12.32 16.93
C PRO A 176 -18.35 13.77 17.44
N PHE A 177 -17.35 14.58 17.13
CA PHE A 177 -17.32 16.00 17.50
C PHE A 177 -18.39 16.81 16.76
N SER A 178 -18.61 16.54 15.49
CA SER A 178 -19.68 17.19 14.72
C SER A 178 -21.06 16.86 15.28
N ALA A 179 -21.29 15.61 15.64
CA ALA A 179 -22.54 15.19 16.29
C ALA A 179 -22.74 15.90 17.63
N PHE A 180 -21.68 16.04 18.43
CA PHE A 180 -21.71 16.78 19.70
C PHE A 180 -22.12 18.25 19.50
N ILE A 181 -21.50 18.95 18.55
CA ILE A 181 -21.79 20.35 18.25
C ILE A 181 -23.27 20.51 17.79
N LEU A 182 -23.70 19.66 16.84
CA LEU A 182 -25.07 19.69 16.33
C LEU A 182 -26.09 19.45 17.42
N THR A 183 -25.83 18.54 18.36
CA THR A 183 -26.74 18.25 19.50
C THR A 183 -26.81 19.42 20.49
N ILE A 184 -25.77 20.25 20.61
CA ILE A 184 -25.80 21.43 21.49
C ILE A 184 -26.53 22.62 20.82
N MET A 185 -26.42 22.73 19.49
CA MET A 185 -27.00 23.83 18.72
C MET A 185 -28.50 23.65 18.44
N GLY A 186 -29.05 22.44 18.51
CA GLY A 186 -30.46 22.11 18.31
C GLY A 186 -31.22 21.93 19.61
#